data_5ea51229a3fea94648635cd431497051
#
_entry.id   5ea51229a3fea94648635cd431497051
#
_cell.length_a   1.000
_cell.length_b   1.000
_cell.length_c   1.000
_cell.angle_alpha   90.00
_cell.angle_beta   90.00
_cell.angle_gamma   90.00
#
_symmetry.space_group_name_H-M   'P 1'
#
loop_
_entity.id
_entity.type
_entity.pdbx_description
1 polymer ?
#
loop_
_entity_poly.entity_id
_entity_poly.type
_entity_poly.pdbx_seq_one_letter_code
_entity_poly.pdbx_strand_id
1 'polypeptide(L)' 'MTQWVKLATYSTGFEADIARATLEDAGIPVMVRGNQVGAFGGGFQGPVVGGVDLHVPDDALEHARELVDTDEDDEDEV' A
#
# COMPACT_ATOMS: atom_id res chain seq x y z
N MET A 1 11.98 18.98 -2.50
CA MET A 1 11.65 17.91 -3.44
C MET A 1 10.97 16.77 -2.73
N THR A 2 9.98 16.21 -3.37
CA THR A 2 9.23 15.11 -2.78
C THR A 2 10.01 13.81 -2.92
N GLN A 3 10.09 13.07 -1.83
CA GLN A 3 10.71 11.75 -1.86
C GLN A 3 9.66 10.70 -1.60
N TRP A 4 9.88 9.52 -2.19
CA TRP A 4 9.00 8.40 -1.95
C TRP A 4 9.48 7.67 -0.70
N VAL A 5 8.57 7.50 0.25
CA VAL A 5 8.89 6.82 1.51
C VAL A 5 7.95 5.63 1.67
N LYS A 6 8.44 4.60 2.33
CA LYS A 6 7.65 3.40 2.52
C LYS A 6 6.56 3.64 3.54
N LEU A 7 5.33 3.34 3.15
CA LEU A 7 4.17 3.47 4.04
C LEU A 7 3.96 2.18 4.82
N ALA A 8 3.91 1.05 4.12
CA ALA A 8 3.60 -0.22 4.75
C ALA A 8 3.95 -1.36 3.83
N THR A 9 4.03 -2.55 4.39
CA THR A 9 4.29 -3.77 3.64
C THR A 9 3.11 -4.71 3.86
N TYR A 10 2.61 -5.29 2.78
CA TYR A 10 1.49 -6.21 2.83
C TYR A 10 1.95 -7.58 2.33
N SER A 11 1.38 -8.63 2.91
CA SER A 11 1.81 -9.98 2.55
C SER A 11 1.17 -10.51 1.29
N THR A 12 0.10 -9.89 0.81
CA THR A 12 -0.53 -10.31 -0.44
C THR A 12 -0.76 -9.10 -1.34
N GLY A 13 -0.85 -9.38 -2.64
CA GLY A 13 -1.18 -8.33 -3.58
C GLY A 13 -2.59 -7.80 -3.38
N PHE A 14 -3.48 -8.67 -2.90
CA PHE A 14 -4.86 -8.26 -2.66
C PHE A 14 -4.94 -7.16 -1.61
N GLU A 15 -4.26 -7.37 -0.49
CA GLU A 15 -4.26 -6.37 0.57
C GLU A 15 -3.60 -5.07 0.11
N ALA A 16 -2.49 -5.20 -0.61
CA ALA A 16 -1.81 -4.03 -1.11
C ALA A 16 -2.69 -3.24 -2.09
N ASP A 17 -3.45 -3.96 -2.90
CA ASP A 17 -4.31 -3.32 -3.88
C ASP A 17 -5.43 -2.54 -3.21
N ILE A 18 -6.00 -3.09 -2.13
CA ILE A 18 -7.05 -2.41 -1.41
C ILE A 18 -6.50 -1.11 -0.81
N ALA A 19 -5.33 -1.19 -0.19
CA ALA A 19 -4.72 -0.01 0.41
C ALA A 19 -4.39 1.03 -0.65
N ARG A 20 -3.86 0.58 -1.80
CA ARG A 20 -3.53 1.48 -2.88
C ARG A 20 -4.78 2.21 -3.39
N ALA A 21 -5.86 1.46 -3.54
CA ALA A 21 -7.09 2.07 -4.04
C ALA A 21 -7.62 3.13 -3.06
N THR A 22 -7.53 2.84 -1.78
CA THR A 22 -7.96 3.79 -0.76
C THR A 22 -7.16 5.08 -0.86
N LEU A 23 -5.85 4.95 -1.02
CA LEU A 23 -4.98 6.12 -1.09
C LEU A 23 -5.20 6.91 -2.37
N GLU A 24 -5.33 6.23 -3.49
CA GLU A 24 -5.55 6.90 -4.75
C GLU A 24 -6.89 7.61 -4.77
N ASP A 25 -7.88 7.03 -4.13
CA ASP A 25 -9.19 7.66 -4.04
C ASP A 25 -9.11 8.97 -3.25
N ALA A 26 -8.16 9.08 -2.36
CA ALA A 26 -7.95 10.29 -1.59
C ALA A 26 -7.00 11.27 -2.28
N GLY A 27 -6.56 10.93 -3.49
CA GLY A 27 -5.68 11.82 -4.24
C GLY A 27 -4.22 11.66 -3.93
N ILE A 28 -3.83 10.59 -3.25
CA ILE A 28 -2.44 10.36 -2.88
C ILE A 28 -1.81 9.41 -3.89
N PRO A 29 -0.75 9.83 -4.57
CA PRO A 29 -0.07 8.92 -5.50
C PRO A 29 0.63 7.80 -4.73
N VAL A 30 0.64 6.60 -5.31
CA VAL A 30 1.19 5.43 -4.65
C VAL A 30 2.13 4.72 -5.60
N MET A 31 3.28 4.31 -5.08
CA MET A 31 4.22 3.48 -5.83
C MET A 31 4.22 2.11 -5.18
N VAL A 32 4.02 1.06 -5.99
CA VAL A 32 3.97 -0.31 -5.50
C VAL A 32 5.29 -0.99 -5.83
N ARG A 33 5.88 -1.64 -4.83
CA ARG A 33 7.12 -2.36 -4.99
C ARG A 33 7.02 -3.72 -4.34
N GLY A 34 7.58 -4.72 -4.99
CA GLY A 34 7.59 -6.06 -4.45
C GLY A 34 8.34 -6.97 -5.37
N ASN A 35 8.89 -8.03 -4.81
CA ASN A 35 9.78 -8.91 -5.58
C ASN A 35 9.08 -9.50 -6.79
N GLN A 36 7.82 -9.86 -6.67
CA GLN A 36 7.12 -10.57 -7.71
C GLN A 36 6.09 -9.74 -8.44
N VAL A 37 5.89 -8.51 -8.03
CA VAL A 37 4.81 -7.71 -8.59
C VAL A 37 5.01 -7.48 -10.07
N GLY A 38 6.23 -7.12 -10.47
CA GLY A 38 6.50 -6.86 -11.87
C GLY A 38 6.38 -8.09 -12.73
N ALA A 39 6.74 -9.26 -12.19
CA ALA A 39 6.72 -10.49 -12.96
C ALA A 39 5.30 -10.94 -13.27
N PHE A 40 4.36 -10.61 -12.42
CA PHE A 40 2.98 -11.05 -12.59
C PHE A 40 2.08 -9.96 -13.14
N GLY A 41 2.63 -8.79 -13.35
CA GLY A 41 1.81 -7.68 -13.76
C GLY A 41 0.93 -7.20 -12.60
N GLY A 42 -0.02 -6.38 -12.91
CA GLY A 42 -0.86 -5.78 -11.88
C GLY A 42 -1.97 -6.64 -11.37
N GLY A 43 -2.12 -7.84 -11.92
CA GLY A 43 -3.27 -8.67 -11.56
C GLY A 43 -3.03 -9.69 -10.47
N PHE A 44 -1.79 -9.87 -10.06
CA PHE A 44 -1.49 -10.89 -9.08
C PHE A 44 -1.92 -10.45 -7.70
N GLN A 45 -2.75 -11.23 -7.03
CA GLN A 45 -3.29 -10.86 -5.74
C GLN A 45 -3.01 -11.88 -4.66
N GLY A 46 -2.24 -12.90 -4.96
CA GLY A 46 -1.90 -13.90 -3.98
C GLY A 46 -0.71 -13.50 -3.12
N PRO A 47 -0.19 -14.46 -2.36
CA PRO A 47 0.98 -14.20 -1.52
C PRO A 47 2.18 -13.78 -2.35
N VAL A 48 2.97 -12.87 -1.82
CA VAL A 48 4.15 -12.37 -2.49
C VAL A 48 5.35 -12.58 -1.59
N VAL A 49 6.35 -13.26 -2.12
CA VAL A 49 7.58 -13.50 -1.35
C VAL A 49 8.25 -12.16 -1.07
N GLY A 50 8.49 -11.91 0.21
CA GLY A 50 9.07 -10.63 0.62
C GLY A 50 8.04 -9.53 0.80
N GLY A 51 6.78 -9.79 0.41
CA GLY A 51 5.73 -8.80 0.61
C GLY A 51 5.65 -7.76 -0.50
N VAL A 52 4.65 -6.93 -0.40
CA VAL A 52 4.41 -5.84 -1.33
C VAL A 52 4.51 -4.53 -0.55
N ASP A 53 5.41 -3.67 -0.95
CA ASP A 53 5.62 -2.39 -0.28
C ASP A 53 4.86 -1.30 -1.01
N LEU A 54 4.18 -0.47 -0.25
CA LEU A 54 3.56 0.74 -0.80
C LEU A 54 4.37 1.94 -0.35
N HIS A 55 4.65 2.80 -1.31
CA HIS A 55 5.39 4.05 -1.06
C HIS A 55 4.52 5.22 -1.45
N VAL A 56 4.62 6.29 -0.68
CA VAL A 56 3.88 7.53 -0.95
C VAL A 56 4.86 8.70 -0.83
N PRO A 57 4.49 9.87 -1.34
CA PRO A 57 5.33 11.05 -1.14
C PRO A 57 5.48 11.35 0.35
N ASP A 58 6.64 11.83 0.73
CA ASP A 58 6.92 12.04 2.15
C ASP A 58 5.98 13.07 2.77
N ASP A 59 5.51 14.03 2.01
CA ASP A 59 4.60 15.04 2.54
C ASP A 59 3.17 14.52 2.67
N ALA A 60 2.89 13.32 2.17
CA ALA A 60 1.58 12.71 2.31
C ALA A 60 1.59 11.53 3.27
N LEU A 61 2.72 11.25 3.89
CA LEU A 61 2.86 10.02 4.68
C LEU A 61 1.89 9.97 5.85
N GLU A 62 1.76 11.07 6.58
CA GLU A 62 0.87 11.07 7.74
C GLU A 62 -0.57 10.86 7.33
N HIS A 63 -0.99 11.56 6.28
CA HIS A 63 -2.36 11.39 5.81
C HIS A 63 -2.60 9.97 5.33
N ALA A 64 -1.61 9.41 4.62
CA ALA A 64 -1.74 8.05 4.11
C ALA A 64 -1.84 7.06 5.26
N ARG A 65 -1.05 7.26 6.30
CA ARG A 65 -1.13 6.37 7.46
C ARG A 65 -2.49 6.39 8.10
N GLU A 66 -3.07 7.57 8.22
CA GLU A 66 -4.39 7.67 8.83
C GLU A 66 -5.42 6.90 8.04
N LEU A 67 -5.32 6.94 6.72
CA LEU A 67 -6.29 6.25 5.89
C LEU A 67 -6.18 4.73 6.03
N VAL A 68 -4.98 4.20 6.01
CA VAL A 68 -4.83 2.74 6.10
C VAL A 68 -4.95 2.25 7.53
N ASP A 69 -4.56 3.04 8.51
CA ASP A 69 -4.70 2.64 9.91
C ASP A 69 -6.16 2.52 10.29
N THR A 70 -6.99 3.40 9.75
CA THR A 70 -8.41 3.34 10.05
C THR A 70 -8.99 1.99 9.63
N ASP A 71 -8.55 1.49 8.48
CA ASP A 71 -9.01 0.19 8.02
C ASP A 71 -8.56 -0.91 8.97
N GLU A 72 -7.32 -0.82 9.44
CA GLU A 72 -6.79 -1.83 10.34
C GLU A 72 -7.48 -1.77 11.70
N ASP A 73 -7.78 -0.57 12.16
CA ASP A 73 -8.46 -0.41 13.43
C ASP A 73 -9.80 -1.10 13.42
N ASP A 74 -10.50 -1.03 12.31
CA ASP A 74 -11.79 -1.70 12.21
C ASP A 74 -11.65 -3.19 12.45
N GLU A 75 -10.59 -3.79 11.94
CA GLU A 75 -10.35 -5.20 12.15
C GLU A 75 -10.03 -5.50 13.59
N ASP A 76 -9.26 -4.63 14.21
CA ASP A 76 -8.86 -4.84 15.60
C ASP A 76 -10.04 -4.76 16.52
N GLU A 77 -11.02 -3.98 16.18
CA GLU A 77 -12.20 -3.84 17.01
C GLU A 77 -13.00 -5.11 17.11
N VAL A 78 -12.90 -5.95 16.13
CA VAL A 78 -13.61 -7.21 16.14
C VAL A 78 -12.95 -8.23 17.05
#